data_718adc9469bcc02462810b4307e0549a
#
_entry.id   718adc9469bcc02462810b4307e0549a
#
_cell.length_a   1.000
_cell.length_b   1.000
_cell.length_c   1.000
_cell.angle_alpha   90.00
_cell.angle_beta   90.00
_cell.angle_gamma   90.00
#
_symmetry.space_group_name_H-M   'P 1'
#
loop_
_entity.id
_entity.type
_entity.pdbx_description
1 polymer ?
#
loop_
_entity_poly.entity_id
_entity_poly.type
_entity_poly.pdbx_seq_one_letter_code
_entity_poly.pdbx_strand_id
1 'polypeptide(L)'
;FSNMLPEIEDRAEMREYADIIETNTDLLLQLINDILDLSKIEAGTFDFCPSLIDVNQTLTEIEQSMQLRLKSNAVTFTLTERLPECVFYIDKNRLMQLLSNFAINAIKFTQAGSICMGYRMEDNGMIYFYVSDTGCGMSHEQCAHVFERFVKYNPFIQGTGLGLSIC
;
A
#
# COMPACT_ATOMS: atom_id res chain seq x y z
N PHE A 1 13.60 22.28 -4.53
CA PHE A 1 14.82 21.42 -4.51
C PHE A 1 15.44 21.27 -5.91
N SER A 2 14.66 20.97 -6.96
CA SER A 2 15.20 20.82 -8.35
C SER A 2 16.01 22.03 -8.81
N ASN A 3 15.67 23.24 -8.40
CA ASN A 3 16.38 24.47 -8.77
C ASN A 3 17.69 24.66 -8.02
N MET A 4 17.96 23.89 -6.96
CA MET A 4 19.16 23.97 -6.14
C MET A 4 20.27 23.00 -6.62
N LEU A 5 19.90 21.97 -7.39
CA LEU A 5 20.87 20.95 -7.85
C LEU A 5 22.10 21.50 -8.59
N PRO A 6 22.01 22.56 -9.42
CA PRO A 6 23.18 23.11 -10.12
C PRO A 6 24.22 23.79 -9.22
N GLU A 7 23.86 24.11 -7.97
CA GLU A 7 24.74 24.84 -7.03
C GLU A 7 25.43 23.90 -6.03
N ILE A 8 25.19 22.56 -6.13
CA ILE A 8 25.67 21.58 -5.17
C ILE A 8 26.96 20.95 -5.69
N GLU A 9 28.05 21.14 -4.96
CA GLU A 9 29.36 20.55 -5.25
C GLU A 9 29.56 19.16 -4.58
N ASP A 10 28.84 18.86 -3.49
CA ASP A 10 28.94 17.59 -2.76
C ASP A 10 28.02 16.50 -3.35
N ARG A 11 28.62 15.39 -3.76
CA ARG A 11 27.89 14.24 -4.30
C ARG A 11 26.92 13.58 -3.30
N ALA A 12 27.19 13.68 -2.01
CA ALA A 12 26.33 13.12 -0.97
C ALA A 12 25.06 13.95 -0.83
N GLU A 13 25.19 15.26 -0.79
CA GLU A 13 24.10 16.21 -0.73
C GLU A 13 23.23 16.15 -2.01
N MET A 14 23.86 15.98 -3.17
CA MET A 14 23.16 15.80 -4.44
C MET A 14 22.29 14.52 -4.43
N ARG A 15 22.77 13.42 -3.86
CA ARG A 15 21.97 12.18 -3.72
C ARG A 15 20.80 12.38 -2.77
N GLU A 16 21.00 13.03 -1.64
CA GLU A 16 19.92 13.32 -0.69
C GLU A 16 18.80 14.14 -1.35
N TYR A 17 19.15 15.18 -2.10
CA TYR A 17 18.14 15.95 -2.84
C TYR A 17 17.46 15.14 -3.96
N ALA A 18 18.19 14.28 -4.66
CA ALA A 18 17.62 13.40 -5.66
C ALA A 18 16.59 12.43 -5.04
N ASP A 19 16.93 11.82 -3.90
CA ASP A 19 16.03 10.91 -3.15
C ASP A 19 14.78 11.66 -2.65
N ILE A 20 14.93 12.91 -2.20
CA ILE A 20 13.80 13.76 -1.80
C ILE A 20 12.90 14.07 -3.00
N ILE A 21 13.47 14.42 -4.15
CA ILE A 21 12.71 14.70 -5.37
C ILE A 21 11.96 13.45 -5.83
N GLU A 22 12.62 12.29 -5.90
CA GLU A 22 12.04 11.03 -6.30
C GLU A 22 10.86 10.67 -5.36
N THR A 23 11.09 10.70 -4.04
CA THR A 23 10.05 10.40 -3.05
C THR A 23 8.83 11.31 -3.18
N ASN A 24 9.03 12.62 -3.40
CA ASN A 24 7.92 13.56 -3.55
C ASN A 24 7.21 13.41 -4.90
N THR A 25 7.94 13.05 -5.96
CA THR A 25 7.37 12.76 -7.28
C THR A 25 6.47 11.53 -7.21
N ASP A 26 6.92 10.46 -6.57
CA ASP A 26 6.13 9.24 -6.38
C ASP A 26 4.85 9.51 -5.58
N LEU A 27 4.95 10.31 -4.52
CA LEU A 27 3.78 10.72 -3.74
C LEU A 27 2.79 11.54 -4.58
N LEU A 28 3.28 12.45 -5.42
CA LEU A 28 2.42 13.26 -6.28
C LEU A 28 1.71 12.39 -7.32
N LEU A 29 2.42 11.47 -7.96
CA LEU A 29 1.85 10.52 -8.90
C LEU A 29 0.81 9.62 -8.23
N GLN A 30 1.09 9.12 -7.03
CA GLN A 30 0.12 8.36 -6.25
C GLN A 30 -1.13 9.19 -5.94
N LEU A 31 -0.96 10.44 -5.51
CA LEU A 31 -2.09 11.34 -5.20
C LEU A 31 -2.96 11.59 -6.44
N ILE A 32 -2.35 11.84 -7.61
CA ILE A 32 -3.07 12.04 -8.86
C ILE A 32 -3.89 10.79 -9.22
N ASN A 33 -3.27 9.62 -9.15
CA ASN A 33 -3.95 8.35 -9.43
C ASN A 33 -5.10 8.09 -8.44
N ASP A 34 -4.88 8.34 -7.14
CA ASP A 34 -5.89 8.20 -6.10
C ASP A 34 -7.10 9.13 -6.39
N ILE A 35 -6.87 10.38 -6.79
CA ILE A 35 -7.94 11.33 -7.14
C ILE A 35 -8.68 10.90 -8.40
N LEU A 36 -7.98 10.40 -9.43
CA LEU A 36 -8.61 9.90 -10.65
C LEU A 36 -9.46 8.68 -10.37
N ASP A 37 -8.97 7.72 -9.57
CA ASP A 37 -9.75 6.54 -9.17
C ASP A 37 -11.00 6.96 -8.38
N LEU A 38 -10.86 7.87 -7.43
CA LEU A 38 -11.98 8.41 -6.66
C LEU A 38 -13.03 9.08 -7.55
N SER A 39 -12.58 9.90 -8.52
CA SER A 39 -13.47 10.57 -9.48
C SER A 39 -14.25 9.57 -10.33
N LYS A 40 -13.60 8.46 -10.75
CA LYS A 40 -14.27 7.39 -11.50
C LYS A 40 -15.28 6.63 -10.65
N ILE A 41 -14.97 6.39 -9.37
CA ILE A 41 -15.90 5.75 -8.43
C ILE A 41 -17.14 6.62 -8.24
N GLU A 42 -16.97 7.94 -8.01
CA GLU A 42 -18.09 8.89 -7.85
C GLU A 42 -18.93 9.03 -9.11
N ALA A 43 -18.32 9.00 -10.28
CA ALA A 43 -19.02 9.04 -11.56
C ALA A 43 -19.71 7.72 -11.93
N GLY A 44 -19.48 6.63 -11.17
CA GLY A 44 -19.97 5.29 -11.52
C GLY A 44 -19.33 4.73 -12.80
N THR A 45 -18.19 5.26 -13.21
CA THR A 45 -17.44 4.87 -14.42
C THR A 45 -16.19 4.08 -14.09
N PHE A 46 -16.13 3.50 -12.90
CA PHE A 46 -14.98 2.70 -12.47
C PHE A 46 -15.04 1.32 -13.12
N ASP A 47 -14.18 1.09 -14.09
CA ASP A 47 -14.12 -0.15 -14.84
C ASP A 47 -13.29 -1.21 -14.11
N PHE A 48 -13.84 -2.41 -14.01
CA PHE A 48 -13.14 -3.60 -13.58
C PHE A 48 -12.80 -4.46 -14.80
N CYS A 49 -11.57 -4.93 -14.87
CA CYS A 49 -11.06 -5.81 -15.93
C CYS A 49 -10.67 -7.18 -15.35
N PRO A 50 -11.65 -8.00 -14.92
CA PRO A 50 -11.35 -9.28 -14.29
C PRO A 50 -10.79 -10.28 -15.31
N SER A 51 -9.84 -11.07 -14.85
CA SER A 51 -9.22 -12.18 -15.59
C SER A 51 -8.90 -13.32 -14.63
N LEU A 52 -8.61 -14.51 -15.17
CA LEU A 52 -8.10 -15.59 -14.34
C LEU A 52 -6.65 -15.27 -13.96
N ILE A 53 -6.37 -15.18 -12.67
CA ILE A 53 -5.04 -14.91 -12.13
C ILE A 53 -4.62 -15.98 -11.14
N ASP A 54 -3.33 -16.21 -11.03
CA ASP A 54 -2.73 -16.95 -9.92
C ASP A 54 -2.58 -15.98 -8.74
N VAL A 55 -3.36 -16.22 -7.69
CA VAL A 55 -3.38 -15.41 -6.45
C VAL A 55 -2.04 -15.53 -5.72
N ASN A 56 -1.43 -16.72 -5.68
CA ASN A 56 -0.15 -16.93 -5.01
C ASN A 56 0.97 -16.13 -5.67
N GLN A 57 1.00 -16.11 -7.01
CA GLN A 57 1.96 -15.31 -7.75
C GLN A 57 1.75 -13.81 -7.47
N THR A 58 0.50 -13.34 -7.48
CA THR A 58 0.17 -11.94 -7.20
C THR A 58 0.61 -11.51 -5.81
N LEU A 59 0.38 -12.35 -4.78
CA LEU A 59 0.83 -12.07 -3.42
C LEU A 59 2.37 -12.06 -3.31
N THR A 60 3.05 -12.94 -4.03
CA THR A 60 4.52 -12.96 -4.06
C THR A 60 5.09 -11.68 -4.69
N GLU A 61 4.46 -11.16 -5.76
CA GLU A 61 4.85 -9.88 -6.37
C GLU A 61 4.69 -8.71 -5.37
N ILE A 62 3.59 -8.71 -4.59
CA ILE A 62 3.37 -7.70 -3.54
C ILE A 62 4.42 -7.85 -2.43
N GLU A 63 4.67 -9.08 -1.95
CA GLU A 63 5.67 -9.32 -0.90
C GLU A 63 7.05 -8.79 -1.32
N GLN A 64 7.51 -9.12 -2.53
CA GLN A 64 8.78 -8.64 -3.06
C GLN A 64 8.84 -7.10 -3.10
N SER A 65 7.76 -6.45 -3.54
CA SER A 65 7.67 -4.99 -3.55
C SER A 65 7.71 -4.40 -2.13
N MET A 66 7.06 -5.05 -1.16
CA MET A 66 7.06 -4.60 0.24
C MET A 66 8.40 -4.81 0.92
N GLN A 67 9.11 -5.91 0.63
CA GLN A 67 10.47 -6.15 1.14
C GLN A 67 11.44 -5.02 0.75
N LEU A 68 11.34 -4.49 -0.47
CA LEU A 68 12.17 -3.36 -0.92
C LEU A 68 11.84 -2.05 -0.19
N ARG A 69 10.64 -1.91 0.36
CA ARG A 69 10.19 -0.72 1.10
C ARG A 69 10.56 -0.75 2.59
N LEU A 70 10.93 -1.91 3.12
CA LEU A 70 11.38 -2.03 4.49
C LEU A 70 12.74 -1.34 4.67
N LYS A 71 12.76 -0.25 5.42
CA LYS A 71 13.98 0.54 5.68
C LYS A 71 14.79 0.01 6.86
N SER A 72 14.26 -0.93 7.63
CA SER A 72 14.84 -1.42 8.87
C SER A 72 14.65 -2.94 9.00
N ASN A 73 15.67 -3.61 9.49
CA ASN A 73 15.60 -5.02 9.86
C ASN A 73 14.76 -5.27 11.14
N ALA A 74 14.23 -4.23 11.77
CA ALA A 74 13.38 -4.34 12.95
C ALA A 74 11.94 -4.79 12.61
N VAL A 75 11.56 -4.75 11.33
CA VAL A 75 10.23 -5.16 10.84
C VAL A 75 10.41 -6.30 9.85
N THR A 76 9.64 -7.36 10.02
CA THR A 76 9.56 -8.47 9.07
C THR A 76 8.24 -8.41 8.31
N PHE A 77 8.26 -8.70 7.01
CA PHE A 77 7.07 -8.86 6.18
C PHE A 77 7.04 -10.29 5.63
N THR A 78 5.94 -11.01 5.86
CA THR A 78 5.84 -12.44 5.49
C THR A 78 4.47 -12.76 4.90
N LEU A 79 4.46 -13.67 3.92
CA LEU A 79 3.25 -14.37 3.53
C LEU A 79 3.01 -15.55 4.47
N THR A 80 1.81 -15.64 5.03
CA THR A 80 1.49 -16.67 6.03
C THR A 80 0.52 -17.70 5.47
N GLU A 81 -0.77 -17.47 5.60
CA GLU A 81 -1.81 -18.43 5.21
C GLU A 81 -2.12 -18.29 3.70
N ARG A 82 -2.03 -19.41 2.97
CA ARG A 82 -2.40 -19.48 1.54
C ARG A 82 -2.70 -20.93 1.15
N LEU A 83 -3.52 -21.10 0.12
CA LEU A 83 -3.77 -22.41 -0.48
C LEU A 83 -2.55 -22.84 -1.33
N PRO A 84 -2.32 -24.14 -1.54
CA PRO A 84 -1.23 -24.63 -2.40
C PRO A 84 -1.34 -24.08 -3.83
N GLU A 85 -2.57 -24.04 -4.37
CA GLU A 85 -2.92 -23.46 -5.67
C GLU A 85 -4.19 -22.65 -5.53
N CYS A 86 -4.22 -21.45 -6.12
CA CYS A 86 -5.41 -20.60 -6.15
C CYS A 86 -5.46 -19.77 -7.42
N VAL A 87 -6.30 -20.22 -8.38
CA VAL A 87 -6.62 -19.45 -9.57
C VAL A 87 -8.02 -18.88 -9.40
N PHE A 88 -8.15 -17.57 -9.52
CA PHE A 88 -9.41 -16.87 -9.28
C PHE A 88 -9.71 -15.84 -10.37
N TYR A 89 -10.99 -15.60 -10.64
CA TYR A 89 -11.44 -14.63 -11.63
C TYR A 89 -11.64 -13.28 -10.96
N ILE A 90 -10.64 -12.41 -11.04
CA ILE A 90 -10.61 -11.10 -10.39
C ILE A 90 -9.72 -10.11 -11.18
N ASP A 91 -9.89 -8.82 -10.96
CA ASP A 91 -9.00 -7.81 -11.49
C ASP A 91 -7.68 -7.78 -10.68
N LYS A 92 -6.58 -8.24 -11.32
CA LYS A 92 -5.24 -8.29 -10.71
C LYS A 92 -4.80 -6.94 -10.20
N ASN A 93 -4.98 -5.87 -11.00
CA ASN A 93 -4.47 -4.55 -10.66
C ASN A 93 -5.20 -3.99 -9.42
N ARG A 94 -6.50 -4.23 -9.33
CA ARG A 94 -7.32 -3.79 -8.18
C ARG A 94 -7.01 -4.58 -6.93
N LEU A 95 -6.82 -5.89 -7.05
CA LEU A 95 -6.36 -6.72 -5.93
C LEU A 95 -4.99 -6.25 -5.43
N MET A 96 -4.04 -6.03 -6.33
CA MET A 96 -2.72 -5.51 -5.98
C MET A 96 -2.79 -4.13 -5.33
N GLN A 97 -3.59 -3.22 -5.86
CA GLN A 97 -3.80 -1.87 -5.31
C GLN A 97 -4.33 -1.93 -3.89
N LEU A 98 -5.39 -2.72 -3.67
CA LEU A 98 -6.03 -2.89 -2.36
C LEU A 98 -5.04 -3.45 -1.33
N LEU A 99 -4.41 -4.57 -1.62
CA LEU A 99 -3.50 -5.22 -0.69
C LEU A 99 -2.23 -4.39 -0.44
N SER A 100 -1.72 -3.72 -1.48
CA SER A 100 -0.58 -2.80 -1.33
C SER A 100 -0.91 -1.60 -0.45
N ASN A 101 -2.10 -1.04 -0.54
CA ASN A 101 -2.54 0.05 0.34
C ASN A 101 -2.54 -0.37 1.82
N PHE A 102 -3.06 -1.56 2.13
CA PHE A 102 -3.01 -2.10 3.49
C PHE A 102 -1.57 -2.38 3.93
N ALA A 103 -0.75 -3.02 3.08
CA ALA A 103 0.63 -3.37 3.39
C ALA A 103 1.52 -2.13 3.62
N ILE A 104 1.37 -1.09 2.79
CA ILE A 104 2.08 0.19 2.95
C ILE A 104 1.67 0.87 4.26
N ASN A 105 0.40 0.84 4.62
CA ASN A 105 -0.04 1.37 5.91
C ASN A 105 0.55 0.56 7.07
N ALA A 106 0.54 -0.76 7.00
CA ALA A 106 1.18 -1.61 8.00
C ALA A 106 2.67 -1.26 8.18
N ILE A 107 3.44 -1.09 7.08
CA ILE A 107 4.85 -0.68 7.13
C ILE A 107 5.02 0.70 7.78
N LYS A 108 4.15 1.66 7.47
CA LYS A 108 4.22 3.02 8.04
C LYS A 108 3.99 3.05 9.56
N PHE A 109 3.11 2.19 10.06
CA PHE A 109 2.67 2.23 11.45
C PHE A 109 3.31 1.16 12.33
N THR A 110 4.16 0.27 11.76
CA THR A 110 4.94 -0.72 12.49
C THR A 110 6.40 -0.31 12.56
N GLN A 111 6.86 0.15 13.72
CA GLN A 111 8.26 0.56 13.91
C GLN A 111 9.19 -0.64 14.17
N ALA A 112 8.69 -1.66 14.85
CA ALA A 112 9.36 -2.92 15.11
C ALA A 112 8.32 -4.04 15.28
N GLY A 113 8.65 -5.25 14.81
CA GLY A 113 7.77 -6.41 14.91
C GLY A 113 7.52 -7.07 13.55
N SER A 114 6.29 -7.46 13.28
CA SER A 114 5.94 -8.25 12.10
C SER A 114 4.70 -7.75 11.38
N ILE A 115 4.71 -7.91 10.07
CA ILE A 115 3.58 -7.72 9.18
C ILE A 115 3.35 -9.05 8.47
N CYS A 116 2.12 -9.52 8.51
CA CYS A 116 1.71 -10.77 7.86
C CYS A 116 0.64 -10.47 6.82
N MET A 117 0.77 -11.02 5.62
CA MET A 117 -0.25 -10.98 4.58
C MET A 117 -0.63 -12.41 4.20
N GLY A 118 -1.89 -12.65 3.95
CA GLY A 118 -2.36 -13.96 3.56
C GLY A 118 -3.80 -13.96 3.07
N TYR A 119 -4.29 -15.16 2.75
CA TYR A 119 -5.69 -15.37 2.44
C TYR A 119 -6.11 -16.79 2.80
N ARG A 120 -7.39 -16.98 3.02
CA ARG A 120 -8.02 -18.27 3.22
C ARG A 120 -9.34 -18.36 2.46
N MET A 121 -9.76 -19.58 2.19
CA MET A 121 -11.09 -19.84 1.67
C MET A 121 -12.07 -19.90 2.84
N GLU A 122 -13.16 -19.16 2.73
CA GLU A 122 -14.28 -19.23 3.66
C GLU A 122 -15.29 -20.33 3.23
N ASP A 123 -16.09 -20.81 4.16
CA ASP A 123 -17.08 -21.89 3.92
C ASP A 123 -18.11 -21.56 2.83
N ASN A 124 -18.34 -20.27 2.58
CA ASN A 124 -19.25 -19.77 1.54
C ASN A 124 -18.60 -19.70 0.14
N GLY A 125 -17.36 -20.17 -0.02
CA GLY A 125 -16.60 -20.14 -1.26
C GLY A 125 -15.98 -18.78 -1.59
N MET A 126 -16.01 -17.83 -0.65
CA MET A 126 -15.35 -16.53 -0.78
C MET A 126 -13.89 -16.63 -0.31
N ILE A 127 -13.03 -15.81 -0.89
CA ILE A 127 -11.64 -15.67 -0.43
C ILE A 127 -11.58 -14.48 0.53
N TYR A 128 -11.08 -14.74 1.73
CA TYR A 128 -10.80 -13.71 2.74
C TYR A 128 -9.32 -13.36 2.69
N PHE A 129 -9.01 -12.14 2.21
CA PHE A 129 -7.66 -11.58 2.25
C PHE A 129 -7.44 -10.76 3.51
N TYR A 130 -6.24 -10.78 4.04
CA TYR A 130 -5.89 -9.98 5.21
C TYR A 130 -4.44 -9.50 5.19
N VAL A 131 -4.23 -8.36 5.83
CA VAL A 131 -2.93 -7.84 6.26
C VAL A 131 -3.02 -7.59 7.76
N SER A 132 -2.12 -8.18 8.53
CA SER A 132 -2.04 -8.02 9.98
C SER A 132 -0.68 -7.47 10.36
N ASP A 133 -0.66 -6.50 11.25
CA ASP A 133 0.56 -5.86 11.74
C ASP A 133 0.60 -5.81 13.28
N THR A 134 1.80 -5.64 13.82
CA THR A 134 2.04 -5.45 15.25
C THR A 134 2.37 -4.00 15.59
N GLY A 135 1.90 -3.07 14.80
CA GLY A 135 2.13 -1.65 14.95
C GLY A 135 1.37 -0.99 16.10
N CYS A 136 1.24 0.32 16.04
CA CYS A 136 0.58 1.09 17.11
C CYS A 136 -0.93 0.84 17.23
N GLY A 137 -1.54 0.20 16.23
CA GLY A 137 -2.98 -0.02 16.18
C GLY A 137 -3.79 1.26 16.03
N MET A 138 -5.12 1.12 16.12
CA MET A 138 -6.09 2.21 16.03
C MET A 138 -7.08 2.14 17.19
N SER A 139 -7.50 3.30 17.69
CA SER A 139 -8.61 3.36 18.66
C SER A 139 -9.94 2.98 17.97
N HIS A 140 -10.94 2.65 18.76
CA HIS A 140 -12.27 2.32 18.23
C HIS A 140 -12.87 3.47 17.41
N GLU A 141 -12.65 4.70 17.85
CA GLU A 141 -13.06 5.91 17.14
C GLU A 141 -12.34 6.05 15.79
N GLN A 142 -11.02 5.82 15.78
CA GLN A 142 -10.22 5.84 14.54
C GLN A 142 -10.66 4.77 13.55
N CYS A 143 -10.96 3.55 14.01
CA CYS A 143 -11.47 2.48 13.16
C CYS A 143 -12.80 2.84 12.48
N ALA A 144 -13.67 3.60 13.15
CA ALA A 144 -14.96 4.01 12.58
C ALA A 144 -14.81 4.97 11.38
N HIS A 145 -13.70 5.72 11.33
CA HIS A 145 -13.46 6.75 10.31
C HIS A 145 -12.29 6.46 9.37
N VAL A 146 -11.65 5.29 9.50
CA VAL A 146 -10.40 4.96 8.77
C VAL A 146 -10.55 4.93 7.25
N PHE A 147 -11.77 4.70 6.75
CA PHE A 147 -12.09 4.71 5.32
C PHE A 147 -12.59 6.06 4.80
N GLU A 148 -12.67 7.08 5.67
CA GLU A 148 -13.01 8.42 5.22
C GLU A 148 -11.84 9.07 4.49
N ARG A 149 -12.17 9.98 3.57
CA ARG A 149 -11.20 10.66 2.70
C ARG A 149 -10.37 11.67 3.49
N PHE A 150 -9.08 11.77 3.16
CA PHE A 150 -8.14 12.73 3.74
C PHE A 150 -7.94 12.61 5.26
N VAL A 151 -8.42 11.54 5.87
CA VAL A 151 -8.22 11.29 7.30
C VAL A 151 -6.77 10.88 7.56
N LYS A 152 -6.12 11.62 8.46
CA LYS A 152 -4.77 11.34 8.95
C LYS A 152 -4.75 11.49 10.47
N TYR A 153 -4.41 10.43 11.17
CA TYR A 153 -4.31 10.47 12.63
C TYR A 153 -2.93 10.92 13.14
N ASN A 154 -1.92 10.90 12.26
CA ASN A 154 -0.60 11.43 12.57
C ASN A 154 -0.12 12.33 11.40
N PRO A 155 -0.05 13.66 11.61
CA PRO A 155 0.33 14.61 10.57
C PRO A 155 1.81 14.48 10.16
N PHE A 156 2.66 13.86 10.99
CA PHE A 156 4.08 13.68 10.72
C PHE A 156 4.36 12.46 9.84
N ILE A 157 3.39 11.57 9.67
CA ILE A 157 3.53 10.40 8.79
C ILE A 157 3.11 10.78 7.38
N GLN A 158 4.03 10.58 6.44
CA GLN A 158 3.82 10.89 5.03
C GLN A 158 2.72 10.01 4.41
N GLY A 159 1.80 10.62 3.65
CA GLY A 159 0.72 9.91 2.95
C GLY A 159 -0.36 10.87 2.46
N THR A 160 -1.21 10.40 1.55
CA THR A 160 -2.31 11.17 0.94
C THR A 160 -3.57 11.22 1.81
N GLY A 161 -3.81 10.19 2.63
CA GLY A 161 -5.07 9.96 3.34
C GLY A 161 -6.19 9.47 2.42
N LEU A 162 -5.86 9.02 1.20
CA LEU A 162 -6.82 8.51 0.22
C LEU A 162 -6.76 6.99 0.04
N GLY A 163 -5.62 6.36 0.33
CA GLY A 163 -5.41 4.95 0.03
C GLY A 163 -6.50 4.01 0.57
N LEU A 164 -6.92 4.17 1.83
CA LEU A 164 -7.97 3.34 2.42
C LEU A 164 -9.38 3.71 1.93
N SER A 165 -9.63 4.95 1.54
CA SER A 165 -10.93 5.37 1.02
C SER A 165 -11.22 4.88 -0.40
N ILE A 166 -10.20 4.35 -1.10
CA ILE A 166 -10.32 3.74 -2.44
C ILE A 166 -10.51 2.21 -2.32
N CYS A 167 -10.21 1.64 -1.14
CA CYS A 167 -10.42 0.22 -0.88
C CYS A 167 -11.89 -0.10 -0.62
#